data_82d8bf409e17e5439c958555520837bc
#
_entry.id   82d8bf409e17e5439c958555520837bc
#
_cell.length_a   1.000
_cell.length_b   1.000
_cell.length_c   1.000
_cell.angle_alpha   90.00
_cell.angle_beta   90.00
_cell.angle_gamma   90.00
#
_symmetry.space_group_name_H-M   'P 1'
#
loop_
_entity.id
_entity.type
_entity.pdbx_description
1 polymer ?
#
loop_
_entity_poly.entity_id
_entity_poly.type
_entity_poly.pdbx_seq_one_letter_code
_entity_poly.pdbx_strand_id
1 'polypeptide(L)'
;MVTTPNASNSSGIVPESLKDHKELLSRLDQYASTVLCNEEDPLKRSQLLRLYADEVGFPLNERTAAIVLSRAAGAINGVAEPRRRGQKLDTAPVPWAWEGVIMSGTFNLLVAPPKVGKSALMVGMISAWYHGEESYLGQRLHGVCPKVFIVGTDQPESDWYTLFKREGLVTSDGELGGPVEMLWHTG
;
A
#
# COMPACT_ATOMS: atom_id res chain seq x y z
N MET A 1 -47.43 3.61 -34.57
CA MET A 1 -46.29 2.91 -35.18
C MET A 1 -45.09 3.84 -35.04
N VAL A 2 -44.22 3.51 -34.12
CA VAL A 2 -42.97 4.28 -33.86
C VAL A 2 -41.83 3.39 -34.38
N THR A 3 -41.21 3.82 -35.45
CA THR A 3 -40.06 3.16 -36.08
C THR A 3 -38.82 3.52 -35.28
N THR A 4 -38.16 2.52 -34.67
CA THR A 4 -36.84 2.61 -34.05
C THR A 4 -35.76 2.74 -35.13
N PRO A 5 -34.80 3.67 -35.01
CA PRO A 5 -33.67 3.70 -35.93
C PRO A 5 -32.67 2.62 -35.59
N ASN A 6 -32.28 1.92 -36.66
CA ASN A 6 -31.28 0.88 -36.70
C ASN A 6 -29.91 1.42 -36.27
N ALA A 7 -29.33 0.87 -35.21
CA ALA A 7 -27.97 1.17 -34.79
C ALA A 7 -27.00 0.53 -35.78
N SER A 8 -26.46 1.33 -36.68
CA SER A 8 -25.37 0.94 -37.56
C SER A 8 -24.12 0.65 -36.74
N ASN A 9 -23.66 -0.61 -36.78
CA ASN A 9 -22.34 -1.06 -36.34
C ASN A 9 -21.24 -0.28 -37.08
N SER A 10 -20.74 0.79 -36.49
CA SER A 10 -19.47 1.37 -36.91
C SER A 10 -18.35 0.50 -36.35
N SER A 11 -17.91 -0.50 -37.10
CA SER A 11 -16.60 -1.10 -36.93
C SER A 11 -15.55 -0.02 -37.20
N GLY A 12 -15.16 0.70 -36.17
CA GLY A 12 -14.15 1.75 -36.26
C GLY A 12 -12.83 1.12 -36.73
N ILE A 13 -12.42 1.46 -37.94
CA ILE A 13 -11.09 1.17 -38.47
C ILE A 13 -10.10 1.93 -37.59
N VAL A 14 -9.41 1.21 -36.70
CA VAL A 14 -8.32 1.75 -35.88
C VAL A 14 -7.19 2.13 -36.84
N PRO A 15 -6.73 3.40 -36.88
CA PRO A 15 -5.62 3.81 -37.75
C PRO A 15 -4.38 2.96 -37.49
N GLU A 16 -3.62 2.64 -38.54
CA GLU A 16 -2.43 1.76 -38.49
C GLU A 16 -1.39 2.29 -37.47
N SER A 17 -1.20 3.59 -37.42
CA SER A 17 -0.36 4.26 -36.40
C SER A 17 -0.78 4.00 -34.95
N LEU A 18 -2.07 3.76 -34.69
CA LEU A 18 -2.56 3.40 -33.35
C LEU A 18 -2.32 1.93 -33.00
N LYS A 19 -2.19 1.06 -33.99
CA LYS A 19 -1.79 -0.35 -33.77
C LYS A 19 -0.34 -0.45 -33.36
N ASP A 20 0.52 0.30 -34.05
CA ASP A 20 1.96 0.35 -33.74
C ASP A 20 2.20 0.90 -32.32
N HIS A 21 1.46 1.94 -31.92
CA HIS A 21 1.54 2.47 -30.55
C HIS A 21 1.06 1.48 -29.47
N LYS A 22 0.03 0.70 -29.76
CA LYS A 22 -0.44 -0.34 -28.81
C LYS A 22 0.58 -1.44 -28.64
N GLU A 23 1.22 -1.86 -29.72
CA GLU A 23 2.27 -2.86 -29.66
C GLU A 23 3.48 -2.36 -28.87
N LEU A 24 3.93 -1.14 -29.11
CA LEU A 24 4.99 -0.49 -28.35
C LEU A 24 4.68 -0.40 -26.84
N LEU A 25 3.47 0.01 -26.50
CA LEU A 25 3.04 0.06 -25.08
C LEU A 25 3.02 -1.33 -24.45
N SER A 26 2.56 -2.35 -25.17
CA SER A 26 2.59 -3.74 -24.69
C SER A 26 4.01 -4.22 -24.43
N ARG A 27 4.95 -3.90 -25.32
CA ARG A 27 6.39 -4.23 -25.15
C ARG A 27 7.00 -3.52 -23.96
N LEU A 28 6.66 -2.23 -23.74
CA LEU A 28 7.10 -1.48 -22.57
C LEU A 28 6.56 -2.08 -21.26
N ASP A 29 5.29 -2.49 -21.22
CA ASP A 29 4.70 -3.14 -20.05
C ASP A 29 5.35 -4.50 -19.76
N GLN A 30 5.64 -5.27 -20.78
CA GLN A 30 6.34 -6.56 -20.65
C GLN A 30 7.77 -6.36 -20.14
N TYR A 31 8.50 -5.37 -20.67
CA TYR A 31 9.84 -5.06 -20.21
C TYR A 31 9.83 -4.52 -18.77
N ALA A 32 8.89 -3.64 -18.43
CA ALA A 32 8.71 -3.16 -17.06
C ALA A 32 8.47 -4.30 -16.06
N SER A 33 7.67 -5.28 -16.44
CA SER A 33 7.44 -6.49 -15.63
C SER A 33 8.73 -7.30 -15.44
N THR A 34 9.53 -7.45 -16.49
CA THR A 34 10.84 -8.12 -16.41
C THR A 34 11.82 -7.39 -15.50
N VAL A 35 11.88 -6.06 -15.60
CA VAL A 35 12.73 -5.21 -14.74
C VAL A 35 12.30 -5.33 -13.27
N LEU A 36 10.99 -5.32 -12.99
CA LEU A 36 10.47 -5.47 -11.62
C LEU A 36 10.83 -6.81 -10.98
N CYS A 37 10.89 -7.88 -11.78
CA CYS A 37 11.25 -9.21 -11.27
C CYS A 37 12.76 -9.39 -11.04
N ASN A 38 13.62 -8.68 -11.79
CA ASN A 38 15.05 -8.96 -11.82
C ASN A 38 15.92 -7.88 -11.16
N GLU A 39 15.40 -6.69 -10.90
CA GLU A 39 16.14 -5.59 -10.27
C GLU A 39 15.42 -5.14 -9.00
N GLU A 40 16.12 -5.06 -7.89
CA GLU A 40 15.56 -4.66 -6.60
C GLU A 40 15.62 -3.14 -6.38
N ASP A 41 16.63 -2.47 -6.94
CA ASP A 41 16.83 -1.03 -6.77
C ASP A 41 15.81 -0.21 -7.59
N PRO A 42 14.93 0.58 -6.94
CA PRO A 42 13.91 1.37 -7.64
C PRO A 42 14.48 2.39 -8.62
N LEU A 43 15.66 2.96 -8.33
CA LEU A 43 16.31 3.94 -9.20
C LEU A 43 16.80 3.28 -10.48
N LYS A 44 17.46 2.13 -10.37
CA LYS A 44 17.91 1.34 -11.51
C LYS A 44 16.74 0.85 -12.36
N ARG A 45 15.63 0.44 -11.75
CA ARG A 45 14.40 0.08 -12.47
C ARG A 45 13.95 1.20 -13.40
N SER A 46 13.89 2.42 -12.89
CA SER A 46 13.50 3.59 -13.67
C SER A 46 14.49 3.88 -14.81
N GLN A 47 15.77 3.77 -14.55
CA GLN A 47 16.83 3.99 -15.55
C GLN A 47 16.77 2.93 -16.66
N LEU A 48 16.68 1.65 -16.33
CA LEU A 48 16.61 0.54 -17.29
C LEU A 48 15.38 0.66 -18.19
N LEU A 49 14.22 0.98 -17.63
CA LEU A 49 13.02 1.17 -18.43
C LEU A 49 13.14 2.35 -19.38
N ARG A 50 13.76 3.45 -18.96
CA ARG A 50 13.98 4.63 -19.82
C ARG A 50 14.94 4.34 -20.95
N LEU A 51 16.06 3.64 -20.67
CA LEU A 51 17.02 3.22 -21.70
C LEU A 51 16.36 2.34 -22.75
N TYR A 52 15.57 1.36 -22.34
CA TYR A 52 14.83 0.52 -23.27
C TYR A 52 13.79 1.31 -24.07
N ALA A 53 13.10 2.25 -23.44
CA ALA A 53 12.12 3.11 -24.11
C ALA A 53 12.77 4.00 -25.18
N ASP A 54 13.95 4.54 -24.91
CA ASP A 54 14.76 5.30 -25.88
C ASP A 54 15.18 4.43 -27.06
N GLU A 55 15.63 3.19 -26.79
CA GLU A 55 16.03 2.23 -27.83
C GLU A 55 14.89 1.86 -28.79
N VAL A 56 13.67 1.72 -28.25
CA VAL A 56 12.49 1.42 -29.09
C VAL A 56 11.82 2.68 -29.68
N GLY A 57 12.44 3.86 -29.53
CA GLY A 57 11.97 5.11 -30.11
C GLY A 57 10.77 5.74 -29.40
N PHE A 58 10.55 5.40 -28.13
CA PHE A 58 9.46 5.96 -27.30
C PHE A 58 10.01 6.54 -25.98
N PRO A 59 10.73 7.68 -26.02
CA PRO A 59 11.42 8.22 -24.86
C PRO A 59 10.46 8.54 -23.71
N LEU A 60 10.79 8.05 -22.52
CA LEU A 60 10.02 8.27 -21.30
C LEU A 60 10.75 9.27 -20.38
N ASN A 61 10.00 10.24 -19.86
CA ASN A 61 10.48 11.00 -18.71
C ASN A 61 10.34 10.17 -17.41
N GLU A 62 10.98 10.63 -16.35
CA GLU A 62 11.00 9.92 -15.06
C GLU A 62 9.58 9.64 -14.51
N ARG A 63 8.69 10.63 -14.59
CA ARG A 63 7.30 10.49 -14.12
C ARG A 63 6.54 9.43 -14.91
N THR A 64 6.70 9.41 -16.23
CA THR A 64 6.03 8.44 -17.10
C THR A 64 6.58 7.04 -16.87
N ALA A 65 7.92 6.89 -16.71
CA ALA A 65 8.55 5.62 -16.36
C ALA A 65 8.01 5.08 -15.01
N ALA A 66 7.86 5.94 -13.99
CA ALA A 66 7.28 5.55 -12.71
C ALA A 66 5.83 5.06 -12.85
N ILE A 67 5.01 5.69 -13.71
CA ILE A 67 3.63 5.26 -13.99
C ILE A 67 3.62 3.87 -14.66
N VAL A 68 4.49 3.63 -15.64
CA VAL A 68 4.58 2.32 -16.32
C VAL A 68 5.01 1.23 -15.34
N LEU A 69 6.03 1.48 -14.52
CA LEU A 69 6.47 0.54 -13.47
C LEU A 69 5.37 0.27 -12.44
N SER A 70 4.65 1.30 -12.00
CA SER A 70 3.53 1.15 -11.05
C SER A 70 2.40 0.30 -11.65
N ARG A 71 2.08 0.49 -12.93
CA ARG A 71 1.08 -0.31 -13.65
C ARG A 71 1.52 -1.77 -13.76
N ALA A 72 2.77 -2.01 -14.15
CA ALA A 72 3.34 -3.35 -14.25
C ALA A 72 3.38 -4.06 -12.87
N ALA A 73 3.76 -3.35 -11.81
CA ALA A 73 3.72 -3.85 -10.44
C ALA A 73 2.29 -4.23 -10.02
N GLY A 74 1.32 -3.40 -10.37
CA GLY A 74 -0.10 -3.71 -10.15
C GLY A 74 -0.55 -4.98 -10.88
N ALA A 75 -0.11 -5.19 -12.12
CA ALA A 75 -0.43 -6.40 -12.89
C ALA A 75 0.20 -7.66 -12.28
N ILE A 76 1.44 -7.57 -11.79
CA ILE A 76 2.14 -8.69 -11.12
C ILE A 76 1.48 -9.04 -9.78
N ASN A 77 1.15 -8.03 -8.98
CA ASN A 77 0.59 -8.20 -7.64
C ASN A 77 -0.94 -8.41 -7.62
N GLY A 78 -1.58 -8.40 -8.78
CA GLY A 78 -3.03 -8.50 -8.91
C GLY A 78 -3.72 -7.20 -8.44
N VAL A 79 -3.85 -6.20 -9.31
CA VAL A 79 -4.74 -5.07 -9.02
C VAL A 79 -6.17 -5.60 -8.99
N ALA A 80 -6.86 -5.38 -7.88
CA ALA A 80 -8.27 -5.70 -7.78
C ALA A 80 -9.04 -4.95 -8.87
N GLU A 81 -9.64 -5.68 -9.81
CA GLU A 81 -10.48 -5.04 -10.83
C GLU A 81 -11.65 -4.30 -10.18
N PRO A 82 -11.98 -3.10 -10.68
CA PRO A 82 -13.14 -2.37 -10.17
C PRO A 82 -14.41 -3.18 -10.39
N ARG A 83 -15.20 -3.35 -9.33
CA ARG A 83 -16.47 -4.08 -9.41
C ARG A 83 -17.43 -3.35 -10.32
N ARG A 84 -18.00 -4.07 -11.28
CA ARG A 84 -18.98 -3.54 -12.24
C ARG A 84 -20.40 -3.71 -11.71
N ARG A 85 -21.33 -2.91 -12.20
CA ARG A 85 -22.76 -3.05 -11.89
C ARG A 85 -23.23 -4.48 -12.18
N GLY A 86 -23.90 -5.13 -11.22
CA GLY A 86 -24.40 -6.50 -11.33
C GLY A 86 -23.42 -7.58 -10.86
N GLN A 87 -22.17 -7.26 -10.52
CA GLN A 87 -21.27 -8.21 -9.87
C GLN A 87 -21.62 -8.35 -8.39
N LYS A 88 -21.57 -9.59 -7.88
CA LYS A 88 -21.72 -9.85 -6.45
C LYS A 88 -20.55 -9.21 -5.67
N LEU A 89 -20.89 -8.50 -4.61
CA LEU A 89 -19.90 -8.04 -3.64
C LEU A 89 -19.44 -9.20 -2.77
N ASP A 90 -18.21 -9.14 -2.30
CA ASP A 90 -17.73 -10.04 -1.26
C ASP A 90 -18.45 -9.69 0.03
N THR A 91 -19.15 -10.68 0.60
CA THR A 91 -19.90 -10.56 1.87
C THR A 91 -19.15 -11.24 3.02
N ALA A 92 -17.87 -11.60 2.84
CA ALA A 92 -17.07 -12.13 3.93
C ALA A 92 -17.01 -11.13 5.08
N PRO A 93 -17.02 -11.59 6.34
CA PRO A 93 -16.86 -10.72 7.49
C PRO A 93 -15.57 -9.89 7.38
N VAL A 94 -15.63 -8.64 7.79
CA VAL A 94 -14.45 -7.76 7.80
C VAL A 94 -13.42 -8.34 8.79
N PRO A 95 -12.18 -8.61 8.34
CA PRO A 95 -11.14 -9.14 9.21
C PRO A 95 -10.60 -8.02 10.10
N TRP A 96 -11.20 -7.80 11.26
CA TRP A 96 -10.73 -6.80 12.21
C TRP A 96 -9.49 -7.27 12.96
N ALA A 97 -8.56 -6.37 13.19
CA ALA A 97 -7.49 -6.46 14.16
C ALA A 97 -7.92 -5.78 15.48
N TRP A 98 -8.44 -4.58 15.38
CA TRP A 98 -9.11 -3.84 16.44
C TRP A 98 -10.51 -3.48 15.94
N GLU A 99 -11.52 -4.05 16.57
CA GLU A 99 -12.89 -4.05 16.05
C GLU A 99 -13.43 -2.64 15.77
N GLY A 100 -13.91 -2.42 14.56
CA GLY A 100 -14.44 -1.13 14.11
C GLY A 100 -13.38 -0.05 13.87
N VAL A 101 -12.09 -0.29 14.14
CA VAL A 101 -11.02 0.73 14.07
C VAL A 101 -9.91 0.32 13.11
N ILE A 102 -9.35 -0.89 13.24
CA ILE A 102 -8.24 -1.36 12.40
C ILE A 102 -8.61 -2.67 11.71
N MET A 103 -8.55 -2.68 10.39
CA MET A 103 -8.73 -3.89 9.58
C MET A 103 -7.41 -4.61 9.38
N SER A 104 -7.42 -5.93 9.56
CA SER A 104 -6.27 -6.79 9.22
C SER A 104 -6.04 -6.87 7.72
N GLY A 105 -4.76 -6.99 7.32
CA GLY A 105 -4.39 -7.19 5.92
C GLY A 105 -4.66 -6.00 4.99
N THR A 106 -4.92 -4.83 5.54
CA THR A 106 -5.22 -3.61 4.77
C THR A 106 -4.38 -2.43 5.25
N PHE A 107 -4.33 -1.38 4.44
CA PHE A 107 -3.80 -0.09 4.85
C PHE A 107 -4.85 0.66 5.67
N ASN A 108 -4.50 1.06 6.89
CA ASN A 108 -5.33 1.86 7.78
C ASN A 108 -4.67 3.22 7.99
N LEU A 109 -5.45 4.31 7.93
CA LEU A 109 -4.95 5.66 8.09
C LEU A 109 -5.61 6.34 9.30
N LEU A 110 -4.82 6.65 10.33
CA LEU A 110 -5.26 7.43 11.50
C LEU A 110 -4.83 8.89 11.33
N VAL A 111 -5.81 9.77 11.11
CA VAL A 111 -5.57 11.21 10.94
C VAL A 111 -6.14 11.99 12.10
N ALA A 112 -5.30 12.85 12.71
CA ALA A 112 -5.72 13.76 13.76
C ALA A 112 -4.69 14.91 13.87
N PRO A 113 -5.05 16.05 14.46
CA PRO A 113 -4.12 17.14 14.72
C PRO A 113 -2.87 16.70 15.50
N PRO A 114 -1.76 17.46 15.44
CA PRO A 114 -0.60 17.20 16.28
C PRO A 114 -0.96 17.23 17.78
N LYS A 115 -0.22 16.45 18.58
CA LYS A 115 -0.30 16.43 20.06
C LYS A 115 -1.65 15.99 20.67
N VAL A 116 -2.55 15.40 19.90
CA VAL A 116 -3.82 14.84 20.42
C VAL A 116 -3.70 13.42 20.97
N GLY A 117 -2.50 12.83 20.99
CA GLY A 117 -2.26 11.51 21.57
C GLY A 117 -2.35 10.33 20.61
N LYS A 118 -2.21 10.53 19.29
CA LYS A 118 -2.22 9.41 18.30
C LYS A 118 -1.25 8.29 18.62
N SER A 119 0.02 8.65 18.91
CA SER A 119 1.06 7.67 19.26
C SER A 119 0.73 6.95 20.57
N ALA A 120 0.21 7.68 21.57
CA ALA A 120 -0.22 7.11 22.84
C ALA A 120 -1.38 6.12 22.67
N LEU A 121 -2.35 6.46 21.83
CA LEU A 121 -3.48 5.59 21.48
C LEU A 121 -2.99 4.26 20.85
N MET A 122 -2.07 4.35 19.88
CA MET A 122 -1.56 3.16 19.18
C MET A 122 -0.67 2.32 20.09
N VAL A 123 0.23 2.93 20.86
CA VAL A 123 1.11 2.20 21.77
C VAL A 123 0.31 1.56 22.90
N GLY A 124 -0.70 2.23 23.43
CA GLY A 124 -1.61 1.67 24.44
C GLY A 124 -2.39 0.46 23.90
N MET A 125 -2.88 0.53 22.67
CA MET A 125 -3.54 -0.61 22.01
C MET A 125 -2.57 -1.79 21.83
N ILE A 126 -1.35 -1.55 21.36
CA ILE A 126 -0.32 -2.59 21.18
C ILE A 126 0.02 -3.23 22.53
N SER A 127 0.18 -2.43 23.57
CA SER A 127 0.45 -2.90 24.93
C SER A 127 -0.67 -3.78 25.45
N ALA A 128 -1.91 -3.33 25.39
CA ALA A 128 -3.08 -4.10 25.80
C ALA A 128 -3.15 -5.45 25.08
N TRP A 129 -2.96 -5.43 23.77
CA TRP A 129 -2.97 -6.64 22.96
C TRP A 129 -1.82 -7.59 23.30
N TYR A 130 -0.62 -7.07 23.49
CA TYR A 130 0.56 -7.86 23.87
C TYR A 130 0.40 -8.53 25.25
N HIS A 131 -0.20 -7.83 26.21
CA HIS A 131 -0.46 -8.37 27.55
C HIS A 131 -1.70 -9.28 27.61
N GLY A 132 -2.33 -9.58 26.47
CA GLY A 132 -3.44 -10.51 26.38
C GLY A 132 -4.81 -9.94 26.76
N GLU A 133 -4.95 -8.63 26.77
CA GLU A 133 -6.24 -7.98 26.95
C GLU A 133 -7.16 -8.31 25.76
N GLU A 134 -8.41 -8.63 26.06
CA GLU A 134 -9.40 -8.96 25.01
C GLU A 134 -9.93 -7.72 24.30
N SER A 135 -9.77 -6.54 24.90
CA SER A 135 -10.28 -5.28 24.35
C SER A 135 -9.42 -4.08 24.75
N TYR A 136 -9.46 -3.04 23.93
CA TYR A 136 -8.86 -1.74 24.24
C TYR A 136 -9.87 -0.62 23.94
N LEU A 137 -10.06 0.29 24.89
CA LEU A 137 -11.09 1.34 24.82
C LEU A 137 -12.48 0.84 24.45
N GLY A 138 -12.85 -0.34 24.97
CA GLY A 138 -14.17 -0.94 24.76
C GLY A 138 -14.35 -1.64 23.41
N GLN A 139 -13.35 -1.66 22.54
CA GLN A 139 -13.36 -2.36 21.27
C GLN A 139 -12.48 -3.61 21.32
N ARG A 140 -12.98 -4.71 20.78
CA ARG A 140 -12.33 -6.01 20.85
C ARG A 140 -11.03 -6.05 20.02
N LEU A 141 -10.01 -6.71 20.58
CA LEU A 141 -8.78 -7.06 19.89
C LEU A 141 -8.87 -8.50 19.38
N HIS A 142 -8.55 -8.72 18.11
CA HIS A 142 -8.71 -10.03 17.47
C HIS A 142 -7.37 -10.70 17.19
N GLY A 143 -7.27 -11.98 17.51
CA GLY A 143 -6.06 -12.77 17.26
C GLY A 143 -4.93 -12.49 18.25
N VAL A 144 -3.73 -12.85 17.85
CA VAL A 144 -2.50 -12.64 18.65
C VAL A 144 -1.85 -11.33 18.22
N CYS A 145 -1.30 -10.58 19.19
CA CYS A 145 -0.58 -9.35 18.88
C CYS A 145 0.56 -9.63 17.88
N PRO A 146 0.55 -8.98 16.71
CA PRO A 146 1.58 -9.18 15.70
C PRO A 146 2.89 -8.51 16.12
N LYS A 147 3.98 -8.82 15.43
CA LYS A 147 5.18 -7.98 15.48
C LYS A 147 4.86 -6.63 14.86
N VAL A 148 5.25 -5.56 15.54
CA VAL A 148 4.95 -4.18 15.17
C VAL A 148 6.25 -3.46 14.89
N PHE A 149 6.37 -2.89 13.69
CA PHE A 149 7.48 -2.03 13.33
C PHE A 149 7.02 -0.58 13.28
N ILE A 150 7.65 0.27 14.10
CA ILE A 150 7.30 1.69 14.21
C ILE A 150 8.40 2.53 13.53
N VAL A 151 7.99 3.41 12.63
CA VAL A 151 8.88 4.43 12.05
C VAL A 151 8.51 5.77 12.65
N GLY A 152 9.33 6.24 13.60
CA GLY A 152 9.15 7.52 14.28
C GLY A 152 10.10 8.57 13.72
N THR A 153 9.55 9.61 13.10
CA THR A 153 10.36 10.66 12.43
C THR A 153 10.15 12.05 13.04
N ASP A 154 9.18 12.22 13.91
CA ASP A 154 8.68 13.52 14.39
C ASP A 154 8.85 13.75 15.90
N GLN A 155 9.34 12.75 16.63
CA GLN A 155 9.54 12.83 18.08
C GLN A 155 10.92 12.29 18.48
N PRO A 156 11.58 12.86 19.48
CA PRO A 156 12.84 12.36 20.00
C PRO A 156 12.66 10.98 20.66
N GLU A 157 13.73 10.20 20.68
CA GLU A 157 13.75 8.86 21.28
C GLU A 157 13.30 8.86 22.75
N SER A 158 13.65 9.89 23.50
CA SER A 158 13.25 10.05 24.92
C SER A 158 11.74 10.08 25.14
N ASP A 159 10.99 10.67 24.20
CA ASP A 159 9.53 10.73 24.26
C ASP A 159 8.91 9.36 24.00
N TRP A 160 9.46 8.63 23.03
CA TRP A 160 9.08 7.26 22.75
C TRP A 160 9.42 6.33 23.92
N TYR A 161 10.62 6.45 24.50
CA TYR A 161 11.01 5.69 25.70
C TYR A 161 10.02 5.92 26.85
N THR A 162 9.67 7.17 27.12
CA THR A 162 8.72 7.52 28.18
C THR A 162 7.35 6.89 27.93
N LEU A 163 6.89 6.90 26.67
CA LEU A 163 5.63 6.32 26.27
C LEU A 163 5.63 4.79 26.42
N PHE A 164 6.65 4.12 25.89
CA PHE A 164 6.78 2.66 25.97
C PHE A 164 6.93 2.18 27.43
N LYS A 165 7.69 2.92 28.26
CA LYS A 165 7.86 2.60 29.67
C LYS A 165 6.53 2.70 30.42
N ARG A 166 5.75 3.72 30.16
CA ARG A 166 4.41 3.91 30.74
C ARG A 166 3.48 2.75 30.39
N GLU A 167 3.57 2.27 29.17
CA GLU A 167 2.72 1.20 28.65
C GLU A 167 3.31 -0.23 28.89
N GLY A 168 4.40 -0.36 29.65
CA GLY A 168 4.99 -1.65 30.00
C GLY A 168 5.68 -2.38 28.85
N LEU A 169 6.11 -1.66 27.83
CA LEU A 169 6.82 -2.17 26.66
C LEU A 169 8.35 -1.95 26.73
N VAL A 170 8.87 -1.65 27.92
CA VAL A 170 10.31 -1.50 28.21
C VAL A 170 10.67 -2.48 29.32
N THR A 171 11.80 -3.17 29.18
CA THR A 171 12.31 -4.10 30.18
C THR A 171 12.86 -3.36 31.42
N SER A 172 13.16 -4.09 32.50
CA SER A 172 13.80 -3.52 33.70
C SER A 172 15.12 -2.82 33.39
N ASP A 173 15.84 -3.27 32.37
CA ASP A 173 17.15 -2.75 31.98
C ASP A 173 17.05 -1.57 31.00
N GLY A 174 15.82 -1.14 30.69
CA GLY A 174 15.57 0.00 29.82
C GLY A 174 15.55 -0.32 28.33
N GLU A 175 15.59 -1.59 27.96
CA GLU A 175 15.52 -2.03 26.57
C GLU A 175 14.08 -2.10 26.06
N LEU A 176 13.88 -1.85 24.78
CA LEU A 176 12.59 -2.02 24.12
C LEU A 176 12.19 -3.49 24.16
N GLY A 177 11.01 -3.76 24.70
CA GLY A 177 10.48 -5.11 24.88
C GLY A 177 9.21 -5.35 24.07
N GLY A 178 8.63 -6.55 24.27
CA GLY A 178 7.36 -6.90 23.65
C GLY A 178 7.46 -7.13 22.15
N PRO A 179 6.38 -6.84 21.40
CA PRO A 179 6.29 -7.10 19.97
C PRO A 179 6.84 -5.96 19.10
N VAL A 180 7.43 -4.91 19.70
CA VAL A 180 7.76 -3.65 19.02
C VAL A 180 9.23 -3.63 18.60
N GLU A 181 9.44 -3.33 17.33
CA GLU A 181 10.72 -2.89 16.76
C GLU A 181 10.55 -1.44 16.29
N MET A 182 11.58 -0.62 16.40
CA MET A 182 11.48 0.80 16.06
C MET A 182 12.67 1.30 15.26
N LEU A 183 12.38 2.10 14.24
CA LEU A 183 13.34 2.93 13.54
C LEU A 183 13.03 4.40 13.82
N TRP A 184 13.99 5.12 14.36
CA TRP A 184 13.92 6.59 14.52
C TRP A 184 15.01 7.28 13.73
N HIS A 185 14.75 8.50 13.33
CA HIS A 185 15.75 9.31 12.67
C HIS A 185 16.62 9.96 13.76
N THR A 186 17.90 9.58 13.80
CA THR A 186 18.93 10.34 14.52
C THR A 186 19.27 11.55 13.65
N GLY A 187 18.67 12.70 13.94
CA GLY A 187 18.98 13.98 13.30
C GLY A 187 20.42 14.45 13.55
#